data_03bbb032b8f15edcf233cfa2cdab7695
#
_entry.id   03bbb032b8f15edcf233cfa2cdab7695
#
_cell.length_a   1.000
_cell.length_b   1.000
_cell.length_c   1.000
_cell.angle_alpha   90.00
_cell.angle_beta   90.00
_cell.angle_gamma   90.00
#
_symmetry.space_group_name_H-M   'P 1'
#
loop_
_entity.id
_entity.type
_entity.pdbx_description
1 polymer ?
#
loop_
_entity_poly.entity_id
_entity_poly.type
_entity_poly.pdbx_seq_one_letter_code
_entity_poly.pdbx_strand_id
1 'polypeptide(L)'
;GGGLNVKWKHRVHLLSAVLSADFILLAYLICLLAAPVTVREASAPEGTFEPEKYLALTFDDGPHPVHTPVLLDGLKERGVPATFFLMGSCIPGNEALVKRMQEEGHLIGNHSYNHVRLTKAGPAAVCEAVDRTSGMIEDITGSRPQYMRPPYGDWNEELECQSGMTTVLWSVDSLDWKLRNQKRIVKKVLKEAEDGDIILMHDIFDTSVSAALELIDILQREGYTFVTADELMID
;
A
#
# COMPACT_ATOMS: atom_id res chain seq x y z
N GLY A 1 4.12 -102.22 4.94
CA GLY A 1 3.96 -100.88 5.35
C GLY A 1 4.88 -99.94 4.60
N GLY A 2 4.60 -99.48 3.38
CA GLY A 2 5.49 -98.55 2.69
C GLY A 2 4.88 -97.98 1.44
N GLY A 3 3.67 -97.42 1.53
CA GLY A 3 3.03 -96.86 0.32
C GLY A 3 2.38 -95.45 0.45
N LEU A 4 2.35 -94.86 1.62
CA LEU A 4 1.66 -93.66 1.88
C LEU A 4 2.52 -92.36 1.94
N ASN A 5 3.83 -92.49 1.98
CA ASN A 5 4.74 -91.36 2.21
C ASN A 5 5.26 -90.66 0.93
N VAL A 6 5.12 -91.27 -0.25
CA VAL A 6 5.69 -90.69 -1.50
C VAL A 6 4.67 -89.70 -2.16
N LYS A 7 3.34 -89.97 -2.11
CA LYS A 7 2.36 -89.18 -2.70
C LYS A 7 2.14 -87.78 -1.98
N TRP A 8 2.44 -87.72 -0.68
CA TRP A 8 2.29 -86.55 0.11
C TRP A 8 3.43 -85.54 -0.12
N LYS A 9 4.65 -86.04 -0.28
CA LYS A 9 5.78 -85.13 -0.62
C LYS A 9 5.67 -84.48 -1.97
N HIS A 10 5.12 -85.17 -2.98
CA HIS A 10 4.88 -84.51 -4.31
C HIS A 10 3.76 -83.50 -4.28
N ARG A 11 2.75 -83.68 -3.46
CA ARG A 11 1.65 -82.64 -3.32
C ARG A 11 2.13 -81.39 -2.59
N VAL A 12 2.98 -81.54 -1.60
CA VAL A 12 3.53 -80.34 -0.88
C VAL A 12 4.49 -79.56 -1.77
N HIS A 13 5.32 -80.24 -2.59
CA HIS A 13 6.19 -79.52 -3.54
C HIS A 13 5.44 -78.86 -4.70
N LEU A 14 4.36 -79.49 -5.16
CA LEU A 14 3.52 -78.84 -6.20
C LEU A 14 2.77 -77.60 -5.64
N LEU A 15 2.24 -77.69 -4.43
CA LEU A 15 1.59 -76.58 -3.77
C LEU A 15 2.56 -75.41 -3.46
N SER A 16 3.79 -75.70 -3.06
CA SER A 16 4.83 -74.72 -2.79
C SER A 16 5.31 -74.04 -4.11
N ALA A 17 5.40 -74.80 -5.21
CA ALA A 17 5.78 -74.25 -6.52
C ALA A 17 4.68 -73.35 -7.12
N VAL A 18 3.40 -73.68 -6.95
CA VAL A 18 2.27 -72.83 -7.42
C VAL A 18 2.21 -71.56 -6.61
N LEU A 19 2.34 -71.64 -5.25
CA LEU A 19 2.34 -70.43 -4.41
C LEU A 19 3.52 -69.49 -4.70
N SER A 20 4.68 -70.01 -5.06
CA SER A 20 5.84 -69.20 -5.44
C SER A 20 5.66 -68.56 -6.83
N ALA A 21 5.00 -69.22 -7.78
CA ALA A 21 4.73 -68.68 -9.10
C ALA A 21 3.69 -67.52 -9.04
N ASP A 22 2.65 -67.71 -8.21
CA ASP A 22 1.65 -66.66 -7.98
C ASP A 22 2.25 -65.41 -7.31
N PHE A 23 3.17 -65.60 -6.34
CA PHE A 23 3.89 -64.48 -5.71
C PHE A 23 4.81 -63.73 -6.66
N ILE A 24 5.50 -64.46 -7.56
CA ILE A 24 6.36 -63.86 -8.57
C ILE A 24 5.52 -63.08 -9.61
N LEU A 25 4.38 -63.66 -10.02
CA LEU A 25 3.48 -62.98 -10.95
C LEU A 25 2.88 -61.73 -10.34
N LEU A 26 2.48 -61.77 -9.07
CA LEU A 26 1.94 -60.64 -8.34
C LEU A 26 3.00 -59.51 -8.17
N ALA A 27 4.22 -59.90 -7.80
CA ALA A 27 5.34 -58.97 -7.71
C ALA A 27 5.69 -58.34 -9.06
N TYR A 28 5.62 -59.10 -10.13
CA TYR A 28 5.83 -58.57 -11.50
C TYR A 28 4.71 -57.63 -11.94
N LEU A 29 3.45 -57.96 -11.59
CA LEU A 29 2.31 -57.09 -11.85
C LEU A 29 2.39 -55.79 -11.08
N ILE A 30 2.82 -55.84 -9.81
CA ILE A 30 3.04 -54.63 -8.99
C ILE A 30 4.19 -53.80 -9.56
N CYS A 31 5.23 -54.38 -10.07
CA CYS A 31 6.33 -53.66 -10.74
C CYS A 31 5.90 -53.05 -12.05
N LEU A 32 4.99 -53.66 -12.82
CA LEU A 32 4.46 -53.13 -14.06
C LEU A 32 3.46 -51.97 -13.82
N LEU A 33 2.76 -52.01 -12.68
CA LEU A 33 1.82 -50.96 -12.26
C LEU A 33 2.52 -49.79 -11.55
N ALA A 34 3.74 -50.01 -11.04
CA ALA A 34 4.60 -48.95 -10.53
C ALA A 34 5.37 -48.28 -11.68
N ALA A 35 4.63 -47.71 -12.63
CA ALA A 35 5.24 -46.78 -13.56
C ALA A 35 5.88 -45.65 -12.73
N PRO A 36 7.12 -45.27 -12.98
CA PRO A 36 7.73 -44.16 -12.31
C PRO A 36 6.82 -42.93 -12.59
N VAL A 37 6.18 -42.42 -11.54
CA VAL A 37 5.54 -41.12 -11.61
C VAL A 37 6.71 -40.17 -11.84
N THR A 38 6.98 -39.83 -13.09
CA THR A 38 7.82 -38.70 -13.40
C THR A 38 7.06 -37.49 -12.88
N VAL A 39 7.38 -37.07 -11.66
CA VAL A 39 7.04 -35.72 -11.19
C VAL A 39 7.79 -34.80 -12.14
N ARG A 40 7.07 -34.35 -13.17
CA ARG A 40 7.51 -33.21 -13.94
C ARG A 40 7.50 -32.07 -12.94
N GLU A 41 8.65 -31.71 -12.40
CA GLU A 41 8.79 -30.41 -11.73
C GLU A 41 8.25 -29.40 -12.74
N ALA A 42 7.04 -28.90 -12.46
CA ALA A 42 6.58 -27.69 -13.10
C ALA A 42 7.61 -26.65 -12.64
N SER A 43 8.57 -26.35 -13.50
CA SER A 43 9.34 -25.13 -13.36
C SER A 43 8.29 -24.04 -13.28
N ALA A 44 8.07 -23.51 -12.06
CA ALA A 44 7.40 -22.24 -11.91
C ALA A 44 8.08 -21.30 -12.91
N PRO A 45 7.34 -20.51 -13.69
CA PRO A 45 7.98 -19.51 -14.49
C PRO A 45 8.88 -18.73 -13.52
N GLU A 46 10.17 -18.63 -13.83
CA GLU A 46 11.06 -17.66 -13.22
C GLU A 46 10.51 -16.28 -13.64
N GLY A 47 9.42 -15.87 -13.00
CA GLY A 47 9.03 -14.49 -12.95
C GLY A 47 10.16 -13.80 -12.22
N THR A 48 10.91 -12.99 -12.89
CA THR A 48 11.78 -12.02 -12.23
C THR A 48 10.91 -11.29 -11.23
N PHE A 49 11.14 -11.53 -9.94
CA PHE A 49 10.45 -10.84 -8.86
C PHE A 49 11.03 -9.42 -8.87
N GLU A 50 10.43 -8.57 -9.71
CA GLU A 50 10.71 -7.14 -9.61
C GLU A 50 10.16 -6.68 -8.27
N PRO A 51 10.99 -6.08 -7.42
CA PRO A 51 10.50 -5.57 -6.13
C PRO A 51 9.37 -4.56 -6.39
N GLU A 52 8.31 -4.68 -5.60
CA GLU A 52 7.22 -3.70 -5.64
C GLU A 52 7.78 -2.32 -5.26
N LYS A 53 7.42 -1.29 -6.04
CA LYS A 53 7.83 0.09 -5.80
C LYS A 53 6.63 0.88 -5.28
N TYR A 54 6.85 1.65 -4.24
CA TYR A 54 5.81 2.39 -3.56
C TYR A 54 6.05 3.89 -3.58
N LEU A 55 4.99 4.67 -3.68
CA LEU A 55 5.01 6.13 -3.59
C LEU A 55 3.79 6.61 -2.77
N ALA A 56 3.94 7.71 -2.05
CA ALA A 56 2.83 8.39 -1.43
C ALA A 56 2.60 9.78 -2.04
N LEU A 57 1.40 10.01 -2.58
CA LEU A 57 0.96 11.35 -2.94
C LEU A 57 0.33 12.02 -1.73
N THR A 58 0.79 13.23 -1.43
CA THR A 58 0.28 14.01 -0.31
C THR A 58 -0.13 15.41 -0.76
N PHE A 59 -1.24 15.90 -0.21
CA PHE A 59 -1.85 17.18 -0.59
C PHE A 59 -2.05 18.04 0.64
N ASP A 60 -1.50 19.27 0.58
CA ASP A 60 -1.58 20.26 1.65
C ASP A 60 -2.62 21.36 1.30
N ASP A 61 -3.00 22.15 2.30
CA ASP A 61 -3.82 23.36 2.24
C ASP A 61 -5.31 23.17 1.95
N GLY A 62 -5.76 21.96 1.64
CA GLY A 62 -7.18 21.67 1.42
C GLY A 62 -8.03 21.61 2.70
N PRO A 63 -9.32 21.29 2.55
CA PRO A 63 -10.04 21.01 1.31
C PRO A 63 -10.42 22.28 0.52
N HIS A 64 -10.37 22.20 -0.82
CA HIS A 64 -10.83 23.27 -1.71
C HIS A 64 -12.17 22.88 -2.37
N PRO A 65 -13.20 23.75 -2.32
CA PRO A 65 -14.56 23.36 -2.74
C PRO A 65 -14.70 22.98 -4.22
N VAL A 66 -13.76 23.39 -5.07
CA VAL A 66 -13.81 23.12 -6.52
C VAL A 66 -12.80 22.06 -6.93
N HIS A 67 -11.58 22.11 -6.43
CA HIS A 67 -10.49 21.28 -6.92
C HIS A 67 -10.38 19.93 -6.19
N THR A 68 -10.60 19.91 -4.89
CA THR A 68 -10.57 18.67 -4.10
C THR A 68 -11.58 17.62 -4.59
N PRO A 69 -12.86 17.96 -4.94
CA PRO A 69 -13.78 16.96 -5.49
C PRO A 69 -13.27 16.33 -6.79
N VAL A 70 -12.67 17.11 -7.67
CA VAL A 70 -12.11 16.61 -8.95
C VAL A 70 -10.94 15.65 -8.70
N LEU A 71 -10.09 16.00 -7.72
CA LEU A 71 -8.99 15.12 -7.32
C LEU A 71 -9.51 13.79 -6.74
N LEU A 72 -10.48 13.84 -5.84
CA LEU A 72 -11.08 12.64 -5.23
C LEU A 72 -11.74 11.74 -6.28
N ASP A 73 -12.46 12.32 -7.26
CA ASP A 73 -13.03 11.55 -8.37
C ASP A 73 -11.93 10.82 -9.15
N GLY A 74 -10.87 11.54 -9.50
CA GLY A 74 -9.74 10.97 -10.25
C GLY A 74 -8.94 9.92 -9.49
N LEU A 75 -8.75 10.08 -8.17
CA LEU A 75 -8.12 9.09 -7.30
C LEU A 75 -8.97 7.81 -7.23
N LYS A 76 -10.27 7.97 -7.04
CA LYS A 76 -11.23 6.85 -7.00
C LYS A 76 -11.27 6.06 -8.29
N GLU A 77 -11.30 6.73 -9.44
CA GLU A 77 -11.28 6.10 -10.77
C GLU A 77 -10.04 5.21 -10.97
N ARG A 78 -8.92 5.58 -10.34
CA ARG A 78 -7.62 4.90 -10.45
C ARG A 78 -7.35 3.92 -9.32
N GLY A 79 -8.24 3.86 -8.30
CA GLY A 79 -8.07 3.03 -7.12
C GLY A 79 -6.85 3.41 -6.28
N VAL A 80 -6.51 4.70 -6.21
CA VAL A 80 -5.30 5.21 -5.55
C VAL A 80 -5.65 5.89 -4.24
N PRO A 81 -5.12 5.43 -3.08
CA PRO A 81 -5.18 6.18 -1.84
C PRO A 81 -4.18 7.34 -1.85
N ALA A 82 -4.45 8.37 -1.08
CA ALA A 82 -3.57 9.52 -0.90
C ALA A 82 -3.64 10.03 0.54
N THR A 83 -2.78 10.99 0.87
CA THR A 83 -2.79 11.65 2.18
C THR A 83 -3.12 13.13 2.03
N PHE A 84 -4.05 13.62 2.85
CA PHE A 84 -4.48 15.01 2.86
C PHE A 84 -4.14 15.65 4.20
N PHE A 85 -3.29 16.69 4.19
CA PHE A 85 -3.02 17.51 5.38
C PHE A 85 -3.89 18.76 5.34
N LEU A 86 -4.97 18.76 6.13
CA LEU A 86 -6.02 19.74 6.05
C LEU A 86 -5.75 20.97 6.91
N MET A 87 -6.00 22.15 6.35
CA MET A 87 -6.12 23.39 7.11
C MET A 87 -7.49 23.48 7.77
N GLY A 88 -7.52 23.68 9.09
CA GLY A 88 -8.78 23.82 9.83
C GLY A 88 -9.68 24.92 9.30
N SER A 89 -9.11 26.04 8.84
CA SER A 89 -9.87 27.16 8.26
C SER A 89 -10.56 26.84 6.95
N CYS A 90 -10.16 25.78 6.24
CA CYS A 90 -10.73 25.33 4.97
C CYS A 90 -11.84 24.28 5.14
N ILE A 91 -12.04 23.74 6.35
CA ILE A 91 -13.05 22.71 6.63
C ILE A 91 -14.48 23.26 6.61
N PRO A 92 -14.81 24.44 7.21
CA PRO A 92 -16.18 24.91 7.24
C PRO A 92 -16.78 25.07 5.83
N GLY A 93 -17.92 24.38 5.62
CA GLY A 93 -18.60 24.31 4.32
C GLY A 93 -18.08 23.22 3.38
N ASN A 94 -17.03 22.51 3.78
CA ASN A 94 -16.42 21.39 3.04
C ASN A 94 -16.40 20.09 3.84
N GLU A 95 -17.22 19.97 4.89
CA GLU A 95 -17.26 18.81 5.80
C GLU A 95 -17.55 17.52 5.02
N ALA A 96 -18.39 17.59 4.00
CA ALA A 96 -18.70 16.44 3.14
C ALA A 96 -17.47 15.93 2.37
N LEU A 97 -16.51 16.81 2.02
CA LEU A 97 -15.27 16.40 1.37
C LEU A 97 -14.33 15.68 2.35
N VAL A 98 -14.24 16.18 3.58
CA VAL A 98 -13.44 15.53 4.65
C VAL A 98 -13.99 14.13 4.95
N LYS A 99 -15.31 14.01 5.07
CA LYS A 99 -15.97 12.72 5.26
C LYS A 99 -15.71 11.78 4.07
N ARG A 100 -15.80 12.30 2.85
CA ARG A 100 -15.53 11.55 1.62
C ARG A 100 -14.09 11.03 1.56
N MET A 101 -13.10 11.85 1.95
CA MET A 101 -11.70 11.42 2.03
C MET A 101 -11.55 10.17 2.90
N GLN A 102 -12.18 10.16 4.08
CA GLN A 102 -12.15 9.02 4.98
C GLN A 102 -12.85 7.79 4.38
N GLU A 103 -14.06 7.96 3.83
CA GLU A 103 -14.85 6.88 3.26
C GLU A 103 -14.19 6.23 2.03
N GLU A 104 -13.37 6.98 1.31
CA GLU A 104 -12.61 6.51 0.14
C GLU A 104 -11.20 5.97 0.51
N GLY A 105 -10.87 5.89 1.81
CA GLY A 105 -9.64 5.24 2.29
C GLY A 105 -8.39 6.13 2.22
N HIS A 106 -8.57 7.44 2.18
CA HIS A 106 -7.45 8.36 2.25
C HIS A 106 -7.04 8.63 3.70
N LEU A 107 -5.74 8.86 3.94
CA LEU A 107 -5.24 9.33 5.21
C LEU A 107 -5.51 10.83 5.36
N ILE A 108 -6.03 11.22 6.52
CA ILE A 108 -6.26 12.61 6.86
C ILE A 108 -5.32 13.04 7.98
N GLY A 109 -4.53 14.06 7.73
CA GLY A 109 -3.62 14.69 8.67
C GLY A 109 -3.97 16.16 8.94
N ASN A 110 -3.25 16.75 9.88
CA ASN A 110 -3.41 18.11 10.34
C ASN A 110 -2.37 19.04 9.67
N HIS A 111 -2.80 20.19 9.16
CA HIS A 111 -1.92 21.23 8.60
C HIS A 111 -2.06 22.58 9.33
N SER A 112 -2.29 22.54 10.63
CA SER A 112 -2.65 23.70 11.47
C SER A 112 -4.00 24.32 11.10
N TYR A 113 -4.41 25.37 11.82
CA TYR A 113 -5.70 26.00 11.55
C TYR A 113 -5.65 26.97 10.37
N ASN A 114 -4.63 27.83 10.27
CA ASN A 114 -4.53 28.93 9.31
C ASN A 114 -3.11 29.11 8.73
N HIS A 115 -2.37 28.03 8.55
CA HIS A 115 -1.05 27.99 7.90
C HIS A 115 0.00 28.91 8.55
N VAL A 116 0.02 29.01 9.88
CA VAL A 116 1.04 29.79 10.61
C VAL A 116 2.32 28.98 10.84
N ARG A 117 3.45 29.67 10.97
CA ARG A 117 4.72 29.04 11.35
C ARG A 117 4.69 28.63 12.82
N LEU A 118 4.45 27.36 13.07
CA LEU A 118 4.27 26.80 14.42
C LEU A 118 5.56 26.89 15.25
N THR A 119 6.73 26.72 14.63
CA THR A 119 8.03 26.82 15.31
C THR A 119 8.34 28.23 15.87
N LYS A 120 7.60 29.23 15.45
CA LYS A 120 7.69 30.62 15.94
C LYS A 120 6.55 31.02 16.86
N ALA A 121 5.60 30.12 17.06
CA ALA A 121 4.49 30.33 17.96
C ALA A 121 4.84 29.79 19.35
N GLY A 122 4.24 30.40 20.40
CA GLY A 122 4.39 29.82 21.75
C GLY A 122 3.58 28.52 21.88
N PRO A 123 3.91 27.67 22.89
CA PRO A 123 3.27 26.36 23.08
C PRO A 123 1.74 26.41 23.10
N ALA A 124 1.14 27.39 23.76
CA ALA A 124 -0.32 27.53 23.81
C ALA A 124 -0.94 27.77 22.42
N ALA A 125 -0.29 28.60 21.58
CA ALA A 125 -0.77 28.87 20.23
C ALA A 125 -0.59 27.66 19.29
N VAL A 126 0.46 26.86 19.48
CA VAL A 126 0.66 25.59 18.78
C VAL A 126 -0.45 24.62 19.13
N CYS A 127 -0.69 24.39 20.43
CA CYS A 127 -1.76 23.51 20.90
C CYS A 127 -3.13 23.96 20.36
N GLU A 128 -3.45 25.26 20.44
CA GLU A 128 -4.71 25.80 19.94
C GLU A 128 -4.89 25.53 18.43
N ALA A 129 -3.88 25.84 17.62
CA ALA A 129 -3.94 25.67 16.17
C ALA A 129 -4.07 24.20 15.75
N VAL A 130 -3.38 23.30 16.44
CA VAL A 130 -3.40 21.85 16.19
C VAL A 130 -4.69 21.23 16.73
N ASP A 131 -5.05 21.50 17.98
CA ASP A 131 -6.24 20.92 18.63
C ASP A 131 -7.53 21.32 17.95
N ARG A 132 -7.64 22.59 17.58
CA ARG A 132 -8.82 23.09 16.86
C ARG A 132 -9.05 22.34 15.55
N THR A 133 -8.01 22.20 14.74
CA THR A 133 -8.10 21.48 13.45
C THR A 133 -8.36 20.00 13.66
N SER A 134 -7.67 19.37 14.62
CA SER A 134 -7.86 17.96 14.96
C SER A 134 -9.28 17.68 15.47
N GLY A 135 -9.83 18.57 16.29
CA GLY A 135 -11.22 18.45 16.77
C GLY A 135 -12.23 18.52 15.65
N MET A 136 -12.04 19.44 14.69
CA MET A 136 -12.92 19.55 13.52
C MET A 136 -12.89 18.29 12.64
N ILE A 137 -11.71 17.72 12.44
CA ILE A 137 -11.56 16.46 11.69
C ILE A 137 -12.25 15.32 12.45
N GLU A 138 -12.02 15.22 13.76
CA GLU A 138 -12.60 14.20 14.63
C GLU A 138 -14.13 14.28 14.67
N ASP A 139 -14.70 15.47 14.76
CA ASP A 139 -16.16 15.69 14.74
C ASP A 139 -16.81 15.16 13.45
N ILE A 140 -16.10 15.21 12.33
CA ILE A 140 -16.62 14.77 11.01
C ILE A 140 -16.37 13.28 10.80
N THR A 141 -15.18 12.79 11.15
CA THR A 141 -14.71 11.46 10.81
C THR A 141 -14.91 10.43 11.94
N GLY A 142 -15.10 10.90 13.17
CA GLY A 142 -15.10 10.06 14.36
C GLY A 142 -13.70 9.61 14.82
N SER A 143 -12.64 10.08 14.16
CA SER A 143 -11.26 9.72 14.46
C SER A 143 -10.36 10.94 14.49
N ARG A 144 -9.60 11.09 15.56
CA ARG A 144 -8.62 12.16 15.69
C ARG A 144 -7.40 11.85 14.81
N PRO A 145 -6.90 12.82 14.00
CA PRO A 145 -5.72 12.59 13.18
C PRO A 145 -4.48 12.36 14.07
N GLN A 146 -3.63 11.43 13.66
CA GLN A 146 -2.39 11.10 14.37
C GLN A 146 -1.16 11.74 13.72
N TYR A 147 -1.29 12.19 12.47
CA TYR A 147 -0.23 12.75 11.67
C TYR A 147 -0.46 14.23 11.40
N MET A 148 0.62 14.97 11.39
CA MET A 148 0.59 16.37 10.97
C MET A 148 1.72 16.68 10.00
N ARG A 149 1.49 17.68 9.15
CA ARG A 149 2.55 18.34 8.40
C ARG A 149 2.59 19.80 8.83
N PRO A 150 3.70 20.26 9.43
CA PRO A 150 3.78 21.66 9.83
C PRO A 150 3.86 22.56 8.59
N PRO A 151 3.17 23.70 8.59
CA PRO A 151 3.25 24.68 7.52
C PRO A 151 4.70 25.03 7.16
N TYR A 152 4.99 25.11 5.88
CA TYR A 152 6.33 25.38 5.31
C TYR A 152 7.37 24.27 5.56
N GLY A 153 6.97 23.10 6.11
CA GLY A 153 7.90 22.07 6.57
C GLY A 153 8.76 22.51 7.76
N ASP A 154 8.34 23.53 8.48
CA ASP A 154 9.07 24.14 9.60
C ASP A 154 8.86 23.29 10.86
N TRP A 155 9.78 22.37 11.11
CA TRP A 155 9.70 21.36 12.16
C TRP A 155 10.86 21.43 13.15
N ASN A 156 10.63 21.03 14.38
CA ASN A 156 11.62 20.68 15.39
C ASN A 156 11.00 19.69 16.41
N GLU A 157 11.85 19.03 17.20
CA GLU A 157 11.43 18.05 18.22
C GLU A 157 10.48 18.64 19.27
N GLU A 158 10.63 19.92 19.61
CA GLU A 158 9.76 20.61 20.56
C GLU A 158 8.34 20.74 20.01
N LEU A 159 8.18 21.03 18.71
CA LEU A 159 6.88 21.10 18.04
C LEU A 159 6.18 19.75 18.05
N GLU A 160 6.87 18.66 17.76
CA GLU A 160 6.30 17.32 17.79
C GLU A 160 5.84 16.93 19.20
N CYS A 161 6.68 17.19 20.20
CA CYS A 161 6.32 16.97 21.60
C CYS A 161 5.09 17.79 22.03
N GLN A 162 4.98 19.04 21.59
CA GLN A 162 3.84 19.91 21.92
C GLN A 162 2.57 19.52 21.17
N SER A 163 2.67 19.11 19.92
CA SER A 163 1.53 18.72 19.11
C SER A 163 0.95 17.37 19.51
N GLY A 164 1.78 16.47 20.05
CA GLY A 164 1.44 15.08 20.34
C GLY A 164 1.13 14.26 19.08
N MET A 165 1.58 14.72 17.91
CA MET A 165 1.32 14.12 16.61
C MET A 165 2.63 13.78 15.91
N THR A 166 2.62 12.71 15.13
CA THR A 166 3.78 12.33 14.30
C THR A 166 3.90 13.27 13.11
N THR A 167 5.07 13.87 12.95
CA THR A 167 5.37 14.79 11.84
C THR A 167 5.67 14.03 10.56
N VAL A 168 4.99 14.39 9.48
CA VAL A 168 5.23 13.86 8.12
C VAL A 168 5.73 14.98 7.22
N LEU A 169 6.96 14.90 6.80
CA LEU A 169 7.54 15.78 5.78
C LEU A 169 7.42 15.14 4.39
N TRP A 170 8.22 15.55 3.44
CA TRP A 170 8.29 15.02 2.08
C TRP A 170 9.73 14.83 1.64
N SER A 171 9.95 13.95 0.70
CA SER A 171 11.24 13.74 0.03
C SER A 171 11.27 14.39 -1.35
N VAL A 172 10.09 14.53 -2.02
CA VAL A 172 10.00 15.19 -3.32
C VAL A 172 9.02 16.38 -3.23
N ASP A 173 9.51 17.60 -3.48
CA ASP A 173 8.68 18.80 -3.64
C ASP A 173 8.33 18.97 -5.12
N SER A 174 7.07 18.84 -5.49
CA SER A 174 6.59 19.03 -6.86
C SER A 174 6.76 20.47 -7.36
N LEU A 175 6.92 21.44 -6.45
CA LEU A 175 6.89 22.89 -6.72
C LEU A 175 5.63 23.36 -7.46
N ASP A 176 4.52 22.64 -7.30
CA ASP A 176 3.25 22.94 -7.97
C ASP A 176 2.73 24.33 -7.62
N TRP A 177 2.85 24.73 -6.35
CA TRP A 177 2.51 26.07 -5.85
C TRP A 177 3.24 27.20 -6.57
N LYS A 178 4.43 26.94 -7.10
CA LYS A 178 5.29 27.89 -7.81
C LYS A 178 5.20 27.77 -9.33
N LEU A 179 5.21 26.54 -9.84
CA LEU A 179 5.27 26.27 -11.28
C LEU A 179 3.93 26.59 -11.97
N ARG A 180 2.82 26.30 -11.33
CA ARG A 180 1.45 26.54 -11.84
C ARG A 180 1.27 26.10 -13.30
N ASN A 181 1.89 24.99 -13.65
CA ASN A 181 1.89 24.42 -15.00
C ASN A 181 2.01 22.91 -14.93
N GLN A 182 0.98 22.20 -15.34
CA GLN A 182 0.85 20.75 -15.29
C GLN A 182 2.10 20.02 -15.85
N LYS A 183 2.51 20.34 -17.09
CA LYS A 183 3.63 19.65 -17.74
C LYS A 183 4.96 19.84 -17.02
N ARG A 184 5.18 21.03 -16.45
CA ARG A 184 6.41 21.32 -15.69
C ARG A 184 6.42 20.61 -14.34
N ILE A 185 5.28 20.50 -13.68
CA ILE A 185 5.10 19.76 -12.43
C ILE A 185 5.36 18.28 -12.69
N VAL A 186 4.68 17.68 -13.67
CA VAL A 186 4.86 16.27 -14.05
C VAL A 186 6.32 15.98 -14.38
N LYS A 187 6.95 16.78 -15.25
CA LYS A 187 8.36 16.59 -15.60
C LYS A 187 9.30 16.65 -14.40
N LYS A 188 9.03 17.55 -13.45
CA LYS A 188 9.83 17.67 -12.24
C LYS A 188 9.71 16.43 -11.37
N VAL A 189 8.50 16.00 -11.05
CA VAL A 189 8.25 14.84 -10.19
C VAL A 189 8.83 13.58 -10.82
N LEU A 190 8.57 13.30 -12.10
CA LEU A 190 9.12 12.12 -12.79
C LEU A 190 10.65 12.08 -12.86
N LYS A 191 11.32 13.22 -12.72
CA LYS A 191 12.78 13.28 -12.67
C LYS A 191 13.35 12.90 -11.30
N GLU A 192 12.61 13.12 -10.24
CA GLU A 192 13.09 13.07 -8.87
C GLU A 192 12.49 11.92 -8.05
N ALA A 193 11.29 11.46 -8.42
CA ALA A 193 10.60 10.43 -7.66
C ALA A 193 11.27 9.06 -7.79
N GLU A 194 11.56 8.45 -6.65
CA GLU A 194 12.11 7.12 -6.50
C GLU A 194 11.21 6.28 -5.57
N ASP A 195 11.49 4.98 -5.45
CA ASP A 195 10.78 4.08 -4.56
C ASP A 195 10.87 4.54 -3.10
N GLY A 196 9.73 4.57 -2.41
CA GLY A 196 9.63 5.01 -1.02
C GLY A 196 9.43 6.51 -0.83
N ASP A 197 9.33 7.29 -1.91
CA ASP A 197 9.19 8.74 -1.79
C ASP A 197 7.79 9.20 -1.39
N ILE A 198 7.76 10.26 -0.56
CA ILE A 198 6.57 11.04 -0.22
C ILE A 198 6.60 12.33 -1.03
N ILE A 199 5.61 12.51 -1.91
CA ILE A 199 5.53 13.63 -2.84
C ILE A 199 4.60 14.71 -2.28
N LEU A 200 5.10 15.94 -2.14
CA LEU A 200 4.32 17.12 -1.76
C LEU A 200 3.64 17.73 -2.96
N MET A 201 2.32 17.91 -2.86
CA MET A 201 1.47 18.65 -3.78
C MET A 201 0.42 19.46 -3.00
N HIS A 202 -0.42 20.22 -3.71
CA HIS A 202 -1.52 20.98 -3.11
C HIS A 202 -2.79 20.80 -3.95
N ASP A 203 -3.91 20.48 -3.30
CA ASP A 203 -5.20 20.25 -3.98
C ASP A 203 -6.03 21.53 -4.22
N ILE A 204 -5.41 22.68 -4.00
CA ILE A 204 -6.04 23.99 -4.14
C ILE A 204 -5.83 24.64 -5.53
N PHE A 205 -5.18 23.93 -6.46
CA PHE A 205 -4.91 24.41 -7.81
C PHE A 205 -5.32 23.38 -8.87
N ASP A 206 -5.99 23.83 -9.93
CA ASP A 206 -6.37 22.99 -11.07
C ASP A 206 -5.17 22.31 -11.77
N THR A 207 -4.07 23.06 -11.90
CA THR A 207 -2.83 22.55 -12.50
C THR A 207 -2.16 21.47 -11.66
N SER A 208 -2.29 21.54 -10.33
CA SER A 208 -1.77 20.51 -9.41
C SER A 208 -2.61 19.23 -9.48
N VAL A 209 -3.94 19.39 -9.46
CA VAL A 209 -4.86 18.25 -9.60
C VAL A 209 -4.63 17.52 -10.93
N SER A 210 -4.57 18.28 -12.04
CA SER A 210 -4.31 17.71 -13.36
C SER A 210 -2.95 17.02 -13.43
N ALA A 211 -1.91 17.58 -12.80
CA ALA A 211 -0.59 16.99 -12.74
C ALA A 211 -0.56 15.72 -11.89
N ALA A 212 -1.25 15.70 -10.75
CA ALA A 212 -1.34 14.52 -9.88
C ALA A 212 -1.97 13.33 -10.61
N LEU A 213 -3.09 13.54 -11.30
CA LEU A 213 -3.77 12.48 -12.05
C LEU A 213 -2.92 11.96 -13.22
N GLU A 214 -2.21 12.84 -13.94
CA GLU A 214 -1.27 12.44 -14.99
C GLU A 214 -0.08 11.66 -14.42
N LEU A 215 0.46 12.08 -13.26
CA LEU A 215 1.54 11.36 -12.56
C LEU A 215 1.12 9.96 -12.16
N ILE A 216 -0.08 9.80 -11.63
CA ILE A 216 -0.61 8.49 -11.25
C ILE A 216 -0.65 7.58 -12.49
N ASP A 217 -1.22 8.07 -13.61
CA ASP A 217 -1.34 7.28 -14.84
C ASP A 217 0.02 6.85 -15.40
N ILE A 218 1.05 7.68 -15.26
CA ILE A 218 2.41 7.37 -15.73
C ILE A 218 3.09 6.38 -14.77
N LEU A 219 3.12 6.69 -13.48
CA LEU A 219 3.87 5.92 -12.49
C LEU A 219 3.27 4.53 -12.25
N GLN A 220 1.94 4.37 -12.32
CA GLN A 220 1.31 3.04 -12.29
C GLN A 220 1.77 2.18 -13.49
N ARG A 221 1.91 2.76 -14.68
CA ARG A 221 2.46 2.04 -15.86
C ARG A 221 3.94 1.69 -15.71
N GLU A 222 4.67 2.42 -14.89
CA GLU A 222 6.08 2.14 -14.54
C GLU A 222 6.23 1.17 -13.35
N GLY A 223 5.11 0.62 -12.88
CA GLY A 223 5.07 -0.41 -11.83
C GLY A 223 5.08 0.14 -10.40
N TYR A 224 4.78 1.41 -10.21
CA TYR A 224 4.60 1.97 -8.87
C TYR A 224 3.19 1.70 -8.33
N THR A 225 3.13 1.36 -7.04
CA THR A 225 1.91 1.28 -6.24
C THR A 225 1.83 2.51 -5.33
N PHE A 226 0.66 3.15 -5.32
CA PHE A 226 0.44 4.28 -4.43
C PHE A 226 -0.14 3.82 -3.11
N VAL A 227 0.41 4.36 -2.02
CA VAL A 227 -0.01 4.09 -0.64
C VAL A 227 -0.19 5.40 0.14
N THR A 228 -0.76 5.34 1.34
CA THR A 228 -0.80 6.49 2.22
C THR A 228 0.57 6.75 2.85
N ALA A 229 0.84 7.98 3.30
CA ALA A 229 2.15 8.36 3.79
C ALA A 229 2.59 7.56 5.03
N ASP A 230 1.66 7.18 5.90
CA ASP A 230 1.94 6.38 7.09
C ASP A 230 2.42 4.96 6.74
N GLU A 231 1.97 4.40 5.63
CA GLU A 231 2.43 3.08 5.17
C GLU A 231 3.92 3.08 4.75
N LEU A 232 4.46 4.23 4.33
CA LEU A 232 5.89 4.39 4.02
C LEU A 232 6.75 4.71 5.25
N MET A 233 6.13 5.00 6.40
CA MET A 233 6.83 5.36 7.64
C MET A 233 6.98 4.18 8.62
N ILE A 234 6.54 3.00 8.23
CA ILE A 234 6.67 1.79 9.04
C ILE A 234 8.05 1.19 8.78
N ASP A 235 8.95 1.27 9.77
CA ASP A 235 10.22 0.55 9.83
C ASP A 235 10.04 -0.87 10.36
#